data_a9c112370965125123a95ef44ed350ec
#
_entry.id   a9c112370965125123a95ef44ed350ec
#
_cell.length_a   1.000
_cell.length_b   1.000
_cell.length_c   1.000
_cell.angle_alpha   90.00
_cell.angle_beta   90.00
_cell.angle_gamma   90.00
#
_symmetry.space_group_name_H-M   'P 1'
#
loop_
_entity.id
_entity.type
_entity.pdbx_description
1 polymer ?
#
loop_
_entity_poly.entity_id
_entity_poly.type
_entity_poly.pdbx_seq_one_letter_code
_entity_poly.pdbx_strand_id
1 'polypeptide(L)'
;MLIFATMINDVDDRAFMQEVYQQNERLMYAIALKYASNTQDCEDIVHDTVERLCKNIIKIKGLPNSALRAYVVYAVRNTAINFRKHQATINRHIQQLSDDD
;
A
#
# COMPACT_ATOMS: atom_id res chain seq x y z
N MET A 1 -0.82 10.48 8.26
CA MET A 1 -0.93 9.02 8.51
C MET A 1 -0.15 8.65 9.75
N LEU A 2 -0.82 8.05 10.75
CA LEU A 2 -0.22 7.78 12.06
C LEU A 2 0.53 6.45 12.14
N ILE A 3 0.47 5.64 11.09
CA ILE A 3 1.10 4.31 11.05
C ILE A 3 2.61 4.36 11.35
N PHE A 4 3.27 5.46 10.96
CA PHE A 4 4.70 5.62 11.19
C PHE A 4 5.06 5.61 12.68
N ALA A 5 4.18 6.16 13.52
CA ALA A 5 4.42 6.23 14.96
C ALA A 5 4.33 4.86 15.63
N THR A 6 3.56 3.94 15.06
CA THR A 6 3.38 2.60 15.63
C THR A 6 4.35 1.57 15.07
N MET A 7 4.82 1.74 13.82
CA MET A 7 5.66 0.76 13.16
C MET A 7 7.15 1.06 13.25
N ILE A 8 7.53 2.33 13.40
CA ILE A 8 8.93 2.76 13.35
C ILE A 8 9.28 3.47 14.66
N ASN A 9 10.26 2.92 15.38
CA ASN A 9 10.72 3.48 16.66
C ASN A 9 11.76 4.59 16.48
N ASP A 10 12.56 4.55 15.43
CA ASP A 10 13.60 5.52 15.17
C ASP A 10 13.01 6.80 14.61
N VAL A 11 13.38 7.95 15.21
CA VAL A 11 12.85 9.26 14.83
C VAL A 11 13.26 9.64 13.41
N ASP A 12 14.50 9.37 13.03
CA ASP A 12 15.01 9.68 11.69
C ASP A 12 14.30 8.83 10.63
N ASP A 13 14.05 7.57 10.93
CA ASP A 13 13.33 6.67 10.04
C ASP A 13 11.88 7.11 9.87
N ARG A 14 11.23 7.58 10.94
CA ARG A 14 9.87 8.12 10.83
C ARG A 14 9.84 9.37 9.96
N ALA A 15 10.80 10.26 10.12
CA ALA A 15 10.90 11.47 9.30
C ALA A 15 11.13 11.11 7.83
N PHE A 16 11.98 10.14 7.57
CA PHE A 16 12.23 9.64 6.21
C PHE A 16 10.96 9.08 5.57
N MET A 17 10.22 8.24 6.28
CA MET A 17 8.99 7.66 5.75
C MET A 17 7.90 8.69 5.54
N GLN A 18 7.82 9.69 6.42
CA GLN A 18 6.86 10.78 6.25
C GLN A 18 7.16 11.57 4.97
N GLU A 19 8.43 11.83 4.70
CA GLU A 19 8.83 12.51 3.46
C GLU A 19 8.52 11.66 2.23
N VAL A 20 8.83 10.36 2.26
CA VAL A 20 8.49 9.43 1.18
C VAL A 20 6.99 9.44 0.92
N TYR A 21 6.19 9.39 1.96
CA TYR A 21 4.74 9.43 1.83
C TYR A 21 4.26 10.74 1.20
N GLN A 22 4.74 11.88 1.72
CA GLN A 22 4.32 13.19 1.21
C GLN A 22 4.65 13.37 -0.27
N GLN A 23 5.82 12.90 -0.68
CA GLN A 23 6.27 13.04 -2.07
C GLN A 23 5.54 12.11 -3.03
N ASN A 24 5.00 11.00 -2.53
CA ASN A 24 4.40 9.94 -3.37
C ASN A 24 2.91 9.71 -3.10
N GLU A 25 2.30 10.48 -2.21
CA GLU A 25 0.90 10.29 -1.80
C GLU A 25 -0.05 10.30 -3.00
N ARG A 26 0.03 11.35 -3.83
CA ARG A 26 -0.85 11.49 -4.99
C ARG A 26 -0.66 10.34 -5.98
N LEU A 27 0.59 9.94 -6.17
CA LEU A 27 0.93 8.85 -7.08
C LEU A 27 0.33 7.53 -6.56
N MET A 28 0.47 7.26 -5.27
CA MET A 28 -0.07 6.04 -4.67
C MET A 28 -1.60 5.99 -4.80
N TYR A 29 -2.29 7.09 -4.51
CA TYR A 29 -3.75 7.13 -4.66
C TYR A 29 -4.17 7.01 -6.12
N ALA A 30 -3.46 7.64 -7.05
CA ALA A 30 -3.77 7.55 -8.47
C ALA A 30 -3.67 6.11 -8.96
N ILE A 31 -2.65 5.38 -8.54
CA ILE A 31 -2.48 3.98 -8.92
C ILE A 31 -3.55 3.11 -8.25
N ALA A 32 -3.79 3.33 -6.95
CA ALA A 32 -4.78 2.55 -6.20
C ALA A 32 -6.19 2.71 -6.80
N LEU A 33 -6.54 3.92 -7.28
CA LEU A 33 -7.84 4.18 -7.90
C LEU A 33 -8.09 3.36 -9.15
N LYS A 34 -7.04 2.94 -9.85
CA LYS A 34 -7.19 2.08 -11.03
C LYS A 34 -7.69 0.68 -10.68
N TYR A 35 -7.49 0.26 -9.45
CA TYR A 35 -7.83 -1.10 -9.00
C TYR A 35 -8.95 -1.11 -7.97
N ALA A 36 -9.23 0.02 -7.32
CA ALA A 36 -10.22 0.11 -6.26
C ALA A 36 -11.61 0.39 -6.83
N SER A 37 -12.63 -0.17 -6.17
CA SER A 37 -14.03 0.06 -6.55
C SER A 37 -14.64 1.27 -5.83
N ASN A 38 -14.02 1.73 -4.75
CA ASN A 38 -14.53 2.82 -3.92
C ASN A 38 -13.38 3.48 -3.15
N THR A 39 -13.69 4.57 -2.46
CA THR A 39 -12.70 5.34 -1.70
C THR A 39 -12.07 4.52 -0.57
N GLN A 40 -12.88 3.72 0.13
CA GLN A 40 -12.40 2.91 1.23
C GLN A 40 -11.36 1.88 0.76
N ASP A 41 -11.63 1.21 -0.35
CA ASP A 41 -10.69 0.25 -0.93
C ASP A 41 -9.39 0.93 -1.33
N CYS A 42 -9.48 2.13 -1.89
CA CYS A 42 -8.32 2.93 -2.27
C CYS A 42 -7.44 3.25 -1.05
N GLU A 43 -8.07 3.68 0.04
CA GLU A 43 -7.36 3.98 1.29
C GLU A 43 -6.72 2.73 1.87
N ASP A 44 -7.40 1.60 1.82
CA ASP A 44 -6.87 0.32 2.30
C ASP A 44 -5.63 -0.09 1.52
N ILE A 45 -5.66 0.06 0.19
CA ILE A 45 -4.50 -0.25 -0.66
C ILE A 45 -3.32 0.64 -0.32
N VAL A 46 -3.54 1.95 -0.18
CA VAL A 46 -2.47 2.89 0.16
C VAL A 46 -1.91 2.58 1.55
N HIS A 47 -2.78 2.31 2.52
CA HIS A 47 -2.36 1.96 3.88
C HIS A 47 -1.48 0.71 3.89
N ASP A 48 -1.91 -0.35 3.20
CA ASP A 48 -1.14 -1.59 3.11
C ASP A 48 0.20 -1.37 2.41
N THR A 49 0.22 -0.51 1.40
CA THR A 49 1.46 -0.16 0.70
C THR A 49 2.44 0.51 1.64
N VAL A 50 1.98 1.51 2.40
CA VAL A 50 2.82 2.24 3.36
C VAL A 50 3.35 1.28 4.44
N GLU A 51 2.51 0.37 4.91
CA GLU A 51 2.93 -0.65 5.86
C GLU A 51 4.08 -1.50 5.32
N ARG A 52 3.99 -1.93 4.06
CA ARG A 52 5.06 -2.69 3.41
C ARG A 52 6.33 -1.88 3.24
N LEU A 53 6.21 -0.59 2.91
CA LEU A 53 7.38 0.29 2.80
C LEU A 53 8.06 0.43 4.16
N CYS A 54 7.31 0.57 5.23
CA CYS A 54 7.86 0.65 6.58
C CYS A 54 8.63 -0.61 6.96
N LYS A 55 8.11 -1.78 6.60
CA LYS A 55 8.79 -3.05 6.87
C LYS A 55 10.09 -3.20 6.10
N ASN A 56 10.24 -2.50 4.98
CA ASN A 56 11.43 -2.55 4.13
C ASN A 56 12.26 -1.27 4.20
N ILE A 57 12.17 -0.53 5.31
CA ILE A 57 12.76 0.80 5.41
C ILE A 57 14.28 0.80 5.21
N ILE A 58 14.98 -0.20 5.73
CA ILE A 58 16.44 -0.28 5.57
C ILE A 58 16.82 -0.35 4.09
N LYS A 59 16.06 -1.13 3.34
CA LYS A 59 16.29 -1.30 1.90
C LYS A 59 16.04 0.01 1.15
N ILE A 60 14.89 0.67 1.42
CA ILE A 60 14.52 1.86 0.66
C ILE A 60 15.35 3.09 1.01
N LYS A 61 15.88 3.18 2.22
CA LYS A 61 16.80 4.25 2.62
C LYS A 61 18.08 4.27 1.79
N GLY A 62 18.50 3.11 1.30
CA GLY A 62 19.70 3.00 0.48
C GLY A 62 19.49 3.30 -1.00
N LEU A 63 18.26 3.56 -1.43
CA LEU A 63 17.97 3.76 -2.85
C LEU A 63 18.10 5.23 -3.25
N PRO A 64 18.65 5.51 -4.47
CA PRO A 64 18.56 6.86 -5.03
C PRO A 64 17.11 7.24 -5.34
N ASN A 65 16.82 8.54 -5.44
CA ASN A 65 15.45 9.06 -5.55
C ASN A 65 14.66 8.43 -6.71
N SER A 66 15.28 8.24 -7.86
CA SER A 66 14.60 7.63 -9.02
C SER A 66 14.22 6.18 -8.76
N ALA A 67 15.12 5.42 -8.15
CA ALA A 67 14.87 4.02 -7.80
C ALA A 67 13.84 3.91 -6.67
N LEU A 68 13.85 4.83 -5.72
CA LEU A 68 12.87 4.88 -4.64
C LEU A 68 11.46 5.09 -5.19
N ARG A 69 11.30 6.04 -6.11
CA ARG A 69 10.01 6.29 -6.75
C ARG A 69 9.51 5.06 -7.51
N ALA A 70 10.38 4.42 -8.27
CA ALA A 70 10.05 3.18 -8.99
C ALA A 70 9.64 2.07 -8.04
N TYR A 71 10.31 1.97 -6.89
CA TYR A 71 9.98 1.00 -5.86
C TYR A 71 8.57 1.26 -5.28
N VAL A 72 8.24 2.53 -5.02
CA VAL A 72 6.90 2.91 -4.53
C VAL A 72 5.83 2.52 -5.55
N VAL A 73 6.05 2.79 -6.83
CA VAL A 73 5.11 2.42 -7.89
C VAL A 73 4.91 0.90 -7.93
N TYR A 74 6.00 0.15 -7.86
CA TYR A 74 5.95 -1.31 -7.81
C TYR A 74 5.16 -1.79 -6.59
N ALA A 75 5.43 -1.22 -5.42
CA ALA A 75 4.80 -1.63 -4.17
C ALA A 75 3.28 -1.38 -4.19
N VAL A 76 2.84 -0.20 -4.63
CA VAL A 76 1.41 0.11 -4.65
C VAL A 76 0.67 -0.72 -5.70
N ARG A 77 1.27 -0.92 -6.88
CA ARG A 77 0.67 -1.75 -7.92
C ARG A 77 0.51 -3.19 -7.46
N ASN A 78 1.56 -3.75 -6.87
CA ASN A 78 1.55 -5.12 -6.38
C ASN A 78 0.52 -5.30 -5.26
N THR A 79 0.46 -4.35 -4.34
CA THR A 79 -0.52 -4.35 -3.26
C THR A 79 -1.95 -4.29 -3.81
N ALA A 80 -2.19 -3.43 -4.80
CA ALA A 80 -3.50 -3.28 -5.42
C ALA A 80 -3.94 -4.55 -6.16
N ILE A 81 -3.02 -5.17 -6.89
CA ILE A 81 -3.31 -6.42 -7.60
C ILE A 81 -3.66 -7.53 -6.60
N ASN A 82 -2.89 -7.66 -5.53
CA ASN A 82 -3.16 -8.65 -4.49
C ASN A 82 -4.48 -8.39 -3.78
N PHE A 83 -4.81 -7.11 -3.55
CA PHE A 83 -6.09 -6.71 -2.96
C PHE A 83 -7.25 -7.19 -3.84
N ARG A 84 -7.20 -6.97 -5.15
CA ARG A 84 -8.25 -7.41 -6.08
C ARG A 84 -8.39 -8.92 -6.12
N LYS A 85 -7.28 -9.65 -6.13
CA LYS A 85 -7.28 -11.12 -6.10
C LYS A 85 -7.94 -11.63 -4.82
N HIS A 86 -7.64 -11.01 -3.70
CA HIS A 86 -8.21 -11.38 -2.41
C HIS A 86 -9.73 -11.13 -2.40
N GLN A 87 -10.17 -9.98 -2.91
CA GLN A 87 -11.59 -9.65 -3.02
C GLN A 87 -12.33 -10.63 -3.92
N ALA A 88 -11.74 -11.00 -5.04
CA ALA A 88 -12.34 -11.96 -5.96
C ALA A 88 -12.50 -13.34 -5.29
N THR A 89 -11.53 -13.77 -4.50
CA THR A 89 -11.58 -15.01 -3.75
C THR A 89 -12.68 -14.99 -2.70
N ILE A 90 -12.79 -13.90 -1.94
CA ILE A 90 -13.85 -13.73 -0.94
C ILE A 90 -15.22 -13.77 -1.60
N ASN A 91 -15.41 -13.04 -2.69
CA ASN A 91 -16.69 -12.96 -3.39
C ASN A 91 -17.13 -14.32 -3.94
N ARG A 92 -16.19 -15.09 -4.49
CA ARG A 92 -16.47 -16.45 -4.95
C ARG A 92 -16.90 -17.35 -3.80
N HIS A 93 -16.23 -17.25 -2.66
CA HIS A 93 -16.56 -18.04 -1.48
C HIS A 93 -17.95 -17.72 -0.95
N ILE A 94 -18.29 -16.43 -0.88
CA ILE A 94 -19.63 -15.97 -0.46
C ILE A 94 -20.70 -16.50 -1.42
N GLN A 95 -20.44 -16.44 -2.73
CA GLN A 95 -21.38 -16.94 -3.73
C GLN A 95 -21.62 -18.45 -3.60
N GLN A 96 -20.57 -19.22 -3.33
CA GLN A 96 -20.71 -20.65 -3.07
C GLN A 96 -21.58 -20.93 -1.85
N LEU A 97 -21.42 -20.15 -0.79
CA LEU A 97 -22.24 -20.30 0.40
C LEU A 97 -23.71 -19.98 0.13
N SER A 98 -23.99 -19.01 -0.75
CA SER A 98 -25.36 -18.66 -1.15
C SER A 98 -25.98 -19.74 -2.01
N ASP A 99 -25.19 -20.41 -2.85
CA ASP A 99 -25.68 -21.45 -3.75
C ASP A 99 -25.96 -22.76 -3.02
N ASP A 100 -25.43 -22.95 -1.82
CA ASP A 100 -25.61 -24.17 -1.01
C ASP A 100 -26.93 -24.20 -0.24
N ASP A 101 -27.74 -23.17 -0.37
CA ASP A 101 -29.09 -23.14 0.21
C ASP A 101 -30.12 -23.97 -0.65
#